data_d932a11b83aebea4e1b4f4a561a3cfc9
#
_entry.id   d932a11b83aebea4e1b4f4a561a3cfc9
#
_cell.length_a   1.000
_cell.length_b   1.000
_cell.length_c   1.000
_cell.angle_alpha   90.00
_cell.angle_beta   90.00
_cell.angle_gamma   90.00
#
_symmetry.space_group_name_H-M   'P 1'
#
loop_
_entity.id
_entity.type
_entity.pdbx_description
1 polymer ?
#
loop_
_entity_poly.entity_id
_entity_poly.type
_entity_poly.pdbx_seq_one_letter_code
_entity_poly.pdbx_strand_id
1 'polypeptide(L)'
;MDRREFVGGLSAAMVAGSVRRSVSHPARRPAGDQTPTLGPEVFARRLDRLRTELGKRKLDLFFATPSTNFRYFTGYNPGRSERLIALLVPVSGQPVVICPSFEVERITRNGFITDVRGWEEQQDPWKLVRAALEPFKPKLHPGDCAVEATLDYASYLRLVDTGGPNWRFQTAAPVTERLRVVKFPEEIDQIRRAIDITEASIAATFAALAPGLTERDVAGKLSDEMRSRGAGGGGLVQFGPSSALPHGGPGGTTLAKETVVLIDAGCEVNGYNSDITRTIWYGDAPSAEFKKVFNLVHDAQTAAMQLGKPFTVHCQEMDRAGRKVIADGGYGQYFTHRLGHGLGMDGHEVPYLVEGNEVVLEPGFVVTIEPGVYQVGKFGVRIEDDVRITDDGLEVLSHRPAKF
;
A
#
# COMPACT_ATOMS: atom_id res chain seq x y z
N MET A 1 -53.85 -29.02 40.37
CA MET A 1 -53.43 -28.75 41.75
C MET A 1 -52.04 -28.27 41.69
N ASP A 2 -51.70 -27.22 42.13
CA ASP A 2 -52.08 -25.79 42.23
C ASP A 2 -50.74 -24.98 42.26
N ARG A 3 -50.83 -23.86 41.67
CA ARG A 3 -49.80 -22.87 41.72
C ARG A 3 -49.83 -22.19 43.09
N ARG A 4 -48.68 -21.85 43.68
CA ARG A 4 -48.38 -20.56 44.27
C ARG A 4 -47.21 -20.60 45.28
N GLU A 5 -46.41 -19.58 45.14
CA GLU A 5 -45.64 -18.89 46.18
C GLU A 5 -44.31 -19.49 46.64
N PHE A 6 -43.22 -18.88 46.16
CA PHE A 6 -42.16 -18.42 47.07
C PHE A 6 -41.59 -17.10 46.57
N VAL A 7 -41.98 -16.04 47.25
CA VAL A 7 -41.35 -14.70 47.16
C VAL A 7 -40.32 -14.65 48.28
N GLY A 8 -39.06 -14.49 47.91
CA GLY A 8 -37.95 -14.26 48.84
C GLY A 8 -36.95 -13.27 48.24
N GLY A 9 -36.97 -12.03 48.76
CA GLY A 9 -36.21 -10.91 48.22
C GLY A 9 -34.73 -11.07 48.36
N LEU A 10 -34.03 -10.58 47.38
CA LEU A 10 -32.63 -10.20 47.46
C LEU A 10 -32.45 -8.84 46.82
N SER A 11 -31.98 -7.91 47.66
CA SER A 11 -31.70 -6.53 47.33
C SER A 11 -30.73 -6.37 46.17
N ALA A 12 -31.15 -5.66 45.15
CA ALA A 12 -30.31 -5.25 44.06
C ALA A 12 -29.37 -4.10 44.50
N ALA A 13 -28.11 -4.39 44.67
CA ALA A 13 -27.08 -3.35 44.71
C ALA A 13 -26.78 -2.93 43.25
N MET A 14 -27.28 -1.77 42.82
CA MET A 14 -26.86 -1.13 41.57
C MET A 14 -25.40 -0.71 41.67
N VAL A 15 -24.54 -1.46 41.05
CA VAL A 15 -23.20 -0.96 40.70
C VAL A 15 -23.33 -0.23 39.35
N ALA A 16 -23.38 1.09 39.40
CA ALA A 16 -23.30 1.95 38.24
C ALA A 16 -21.88 1.89 37.68
N GLY A 17 -21.60 0.91 36.84
CA GLY A 17 -20.41 0.86 36.03
C GLY A 17 -20.55 1.84 34.88
N SER A 18 -19.96 3.05 35.02
CA SER A 18 -19.82 3.98 33.90
C SER A 18 -18.90 3.37 32.86
N VAL A 19 -19.45 2.81 31.80
CA VAL A 19 -18.72 2.49 30.58
C VAL A 19 -18.30 3.81 29.95
N ARG A 20 -17.10 4.27 30.30
CA ARG A 20 -16.42 5.32 29.53
C ARG A 20 -16.12 4.72 28.15
N ARG A 21 -16.96 5.02 27.16
CA ARG A 21 -16.57 4.93 25.75
C ARG A 21 -15.40 5.88 25.58
N SER A 22 -14.21 5.31 25.46
CA SER A 22 -13.04 6.05 24.97
C SER A 22 -13.31 6.37 23.51
N VAL A 23 -13.77 7.58 23.22
CA VAL A 23 -13.68 8.16 21.89
C VAL A 23 -12.18 8.31 21.65
N SER A 24 -11.61 7.44 20.84
CA SER A 24 -10.24 7.60 20.38
C SER A 24 -10.20 8.86 19.52
N HIS A 25 -9.75 9.96 20.10
CA HIS A 25 -9.33 11.11 19.34
C HIS A 25 -8.16 10.67 18.46
N PRO A 26 -8.10 11.07 17.17
CA PRO A 26 -6.89 10.86 16.39
C PRO A 26 -5.72 11.48 17.19
N ALA A 27 -4.67 10.68 17.37
CA ALA A 27 -3.50 11.09 18.13
C ALA A 27 -3.00 12.44 17.55
N ARG A 28 -2.85 13.46 18.40
CA ARG A 28 -2.22 14.71 18.02
C ARG A 28 -0.84 14.38 17.46
N ARG A 29 -0.58 14.80 16.21
CA ARG A 29 0.76 14.72 15.62
C ARG A 29 1.77 15.34 16.60
N PRO A 30 2.94 14.71 16.82
CA PRO A 30 3.98 15.32 17.63
C PRO A 30 4.31 16.70 17.07
N ALA A 31 4.43 17.71 17.94
CA ALA A 31 4.87 19.04 17.56
C ALA A 31 6.33 18.93 17.08
N GLY A 32 6.56 18.96 15.75
CA GLY A 32 7.88 18.85 15.13
C GLY A 32 7.90 18.24 13.74
N ASP A 33 6.87 17.47 13.37
CA ASP A 33 6.83 16.84 12.04
C ASP A 33 6.12 17.75 11.02
N GLN A 34 6.88 18.61 10.36
CA GLN A 34 6.42 19.42 9.24
C GLN A 34 6.69 18.72 7.89
N THR A 35 6.32 17.46 7.75
CA THR A 35 6.25 16.89 6.39
C THR A 35 5.14 17.63 5.66
N PRO A 36 5.44 18.34 4.55
CA PRO A 36 4.39 18.99 3.78
C PRO A 36 3.38 17.93 3.33
N THR A 37 2.13 18.11 3.69
CA THR A 37 1.04 17.36 3.07
C THR A 37 1.00 17.75 1.59
N LEU A 38 0.60 16.82 0.72
CA LEU A 38 0.41 17.14 -0.69
C LEU A 38 -0.58 18.30 -0.83
N GLY A 39 -0.17 19.37 -1.49
CA GLY A 39 -0.98 20.54 -1.68
C GLY A 39 -2.04 20.38 -2.78
N PRO A 40 -3.01 21.32 -2.87
CA PRO A 40 -4.10 21.27 -3.87
C PRO A 40 -3.58 21.23 -5.31
N GLU A 41 -2.41 21.79 -5.58
CA GLU A 41 -1.78 21.79 -6.90
C GLU A 41 -1.39 20.37 -7.39
N VAL A 42 -1.03 19.47 -6.47
CA VAL A 42 -0.74 18.07 -6.81
C VAL A 42 -2.01 17.37 -7.28
N PHE A 43 -3.13 17.58 -6.57
CA PHE A 43 -4.41 16.98 -6.93
C PHE A 43 -4.96 17.56 -8.24
N ALA A 44 -4.79 18.84 -8.50
CA ALA A 44 -5.12 19.46 -9.79
C ALA A 44 -4.34 18.79 -10.93
N ARG A 45 -3.01 18.62 -10.79
CA ARG A 45 -2.17 17.94 -11.79
C ARG A 45 -2.60 16.48 -11.99
N ARG A 46 -3.01 15.77 -10.94
CA ARG A 46 -3.51 14.39 -11.05
C ARG A 46 -4.79 14.32 -11.86
N LEU A 47 -5.73 15.23 -11.61
CA LEU A 47 -6.97 15.32 -12.38
C LEU A 47 -6.72 15.70 -13.85
N ASP A 48 -5.77 16.60 -14.13
CA ASP A 48 -5.40 16.97 -15.51
C ASP A 48 -4.72 15.80 -16.25
N ARG A 49 -3.85 15.04 -15.57
CA ARG A 49 -3.29 13.80 -16.12
C ARG A 49 -4.38 12.76 -16.38
N LEU A 50 -5.34 12.60 -15.46
CA LEU A 50 -6.48 11.69 -15.65
C LEU A 50 -7.26 12.06 -16.91
N ARG A 51 -7.63 13.32 -17.05
CA ARG A 51 -8.35 13.83 -18.24
C ARG A 51 -7.58 13.60 -19.53
N THR A 52 -6.27 13.83 -19.50
CA THR A 52 -5.37 13.56 -20.63
C THR A 52 -5.39 12.10 -21.02
N GLU A 53 -5.28 11.17 -20.05
CA GLU A 53 -5.31 9.73 -20.32
C GLU A 53 -6.70 9.24 -20.76
N LEU A 54 -7.78 9.79 -20.20
CA LEU A 54 -9.14 9.53 -20.68
C LEU A 54 -9.29 9.97 -22.14
N GLY A 55 -8.84 11.17 -22.48
CA GLY A 55 -8.92 11.70 -23.86
C GLY A 55 -8.13 10.86 -24.86
N LYS A 56 -6.89 10.45 -24.54
CA LYS A 56 -6.08 9.56 -25.39
C LYS A 56 -6.79 8.23 -25.69
N ARG A 57 -7.58 7.73 -24.74
CA ARG A 57 -8.30 6.45 -24.82
C ARG A 57 -9.74 6.60 -25.30
N LYS A 58 -10.17 7.82 -25.62
CA LYS A 58 -11.54 8.15 -26.02
C LYS A 58 -12.59 7.77 -24.98
N LEU A 59 -12.26 7.99 -23.70
CA LEU A 59 -13.11 7.78 -22.55
C LEU A 59 -13.72 9.13 -22.13
N ASP A 60 -14.99 9.14 -21.75
CA ASP A 60 -15.71 10.36 -21.41
C ASP A 60 -15.70 10.63 -19.93
N LEU A 61 -15.57 9.57 -19.10
CA LEU A 61 -15.73 9.65 -17.66
C LEU A 61 -14.86 8.62 -16.95
N PHE A 62 -14.41 8.97 -15.75
CA PHE A 62 -13.88 8.04 -14.74
C PHE A 62 -14.86 7.94 -13.58
N PHE A 63 -15.15 6.71 -13.12
CA PHE A 63 -15.99 6.42 -11.96
C PHE A 63 -15.23 5.58 -10.93
N ALA A 64 -15.26 6.00 -9.66
CA ALA A 64 -14.65 5.25 -8.56
C ALA A 64 -15.52 5.30 -7.29
N THR A 65 -15.45 4.24 -6.49
CA THR A 65 -15.88 4.22 -5.08
C THR A 65 -14.64 4.31 -4.17
N PRO A 66 -14.77 4.44 -2.84
CA PRO A 66 -13.63 4.56 -1.93
C PRO A 66 -12.59 3.45 -2.17
N SER A 67 -11.40 3.89 -2.56
CA SER A 67 -10.28 3.07 -2.99
C SER A 67 -9.00 3.90 -2.94
N THR A 68 -7.87 3.30 -3.22
CA THR A 68 -6.61 4.02 -3.39
C THR A 68 -6.70 5.07 -4.49
N ASN A 69 -7.35 4.75 -5.63
CA ASN A 69 -7.55 5.72 -6.70
C ASN A 69 -8.52 6.83 -6.33
N PHE A 70 -9.57 6.54 -5.56
CA PHE A 70 -10.43 7.58 -4.99
C PHE A 70 -9.59 8.56 -4.15
N ARG A 71 -8.76 8.05 -3.22
CA ARG A 71 -7.85 8.87 -2.40
C ARG A 71 -6.84 9.63 -3.26
N TYR A 72 -6.30 9.00 -4.30
CA TYR A 72 -5.33 9.62 -5.21
C TYR A 72 -5.87 10.89 -5.87
N PHE A 73 -7.15 10.90 -6.29
CA PHE A 73 -7.77 12.03 -6.97
C PHE A 73 -8.44 13.03 -6.02
N THR A 74 -8.89 12.60 -4.86
CA THR A 74 -9.64 13.47 -3.93
C THR A 74 -8.82 13.98 -2.75
N GLY A 75 -7.68 13.34 -2.44
CA GLY A 75 -6.89 13.61 -1.23
C GLY A 75 -7.43 12.96 0.04
N TYR A 76 -8.61 12.37 0.00
CA TYR A 76 -9.27 11.81 1.16
C TYR A 76 -9.84 10.41 0.88
N ASN A 77 -9.71 9.50 1.84
CA ASN A 77 -10.37 8.19 1.80
C ASN A 77 -11.44 8.10 2.89
N PRO A 78 -12.73 8.15 2.54
CA PRO A 78 -13.80 8.05 3.53
C PRO A 78 -13.96 6.64 4.12
N GLY A 79 -13.26 5.65 3.58
CA GLY A 79 -13.48 4.25 3.89
C GLY A 79 -14.64 3.63 3.10
N ARG A 80 -14.70 2.30 3.08
CA ARG A 80 -15.80 1.55 2.47
C ARG A 80 -16.87 1.25 3.49
N SER A 81 -18.12 1.36 3.08
CA SER A 81 -19.30 0.92 3.81
C SER A 81 -20.34 0.39 2.82
N GLU A 82 -21.48 -0.04 3.32
CA GLU A 82 -22.65 -0.40 2.49
C GLU A 82 -23.30 0.81 1.82
N ARG A 83 -22.97 2.03 2.28
CA ARG A 83 -23.49 3.27 1.73
C ARG A 83 -22.66 3.73 0.55
N LEU A 84 -23.33 4.05 -0.54
CA LEU A 84 -22.63 4.51 -1.73
C LEU A 84 -21.92 5.85 -1.50
N ILE A 85 -20.61 5.84 -1.71
CA ILE A 85 -19.81 7.03 -1.98
C ILE A 85 -19.20 6.84 -3.36
N ALA A 86 -19.34 7.81 -4.25
CA ALA A 86 -18.86 7.69 -5.62
C ALA A 86 -18.19 9.00 -6.08
N LEU A 87 -17.08 8.86 -6.79
CA LEU A 87 -16.39 9.93 -7.50
C LEU A 87 -16.64 9.77 -9.00
N LEU A 88 -17.05 10.85 -9.64
CA LEU A 88 -17.18 10.97 -11.09
C LEU A 88 -16.24 12.07 -11.57
N VAL A 89 -15.31 11.73 -12.46
CA VAL A 89 -14.41 12.71 -13.08
C VAL A 89 -14.63 12.70 -14.59
N PRO A 90 -15.28 13.72 -15.15
CA PRO A 90 -15.46 13.82 -16.59
C PRO A 90 -14.15 14.22 -17.28
N VAL A 91 -14.00 13.86 -18.56
CA VAL A 91 -12.88 14.31 -19.41
C VAL A 91 -12.85 15.83 -19.52
N SER A 92 -14.00 16.48 -19.40
CA SER A 92 -14.14 17.93 -19.33
C SER A 92 -15.26 18.32 -18.36
N GLY A 93 -15.05 19.36 -17.56
CA GLY A 93 -16.00 19.80 -16.52
C GLY A 93 -15.49 19.50 -15.11
N GLN A 94 -16.33 19.75 -14.11
CA GLN A 94 -15.97 19.57 -12.70
C GLN A 94 -16.17 18.13 -12.24
N PRO A 95 -15.26 17.58 -11.45
CA PRO A 95 -15.48 16.29 -10.79
C PRO A 95 -16.57 16.43 -9.72
N VAL A 96 -17.31 15.34 -9.50
CA VAL A 96 -18.43 15.28 -8.54
C VAL A 96 -18.19 14.13 -7.57
N VAL A 97 -18.41 14.36 -6.28
CA VAL A 97 -18.55 13.30 -5.29
C VAL A 97 -20.01 13.18 -4.86
N ILE A 98 -20.51 11.96 -4.83
CA ILE A 98 -21.83 11.61 -4.31
C ILE A 98 -21.63 10.82 -3.02
N CYS A 99 -22.29 11.18 -1.93
CA CYS A 99 -22.15 10.54 -0.62
C CYS A 99 -23.40 10.69 0.23
N PRO A 100 -23.55 9.97 1.37
CA PRO A 100 -24.60 10.27 2.34
C PRO A 100 -24.50 11.73 2.81
N SER A 101 -25.63 12.39 3.04
CA SER A 101 -25.68 13.82 3.41
C SER A 101 -24.85 14.15 4.66
N PHE A 102 -24.80 13.23 5.64
CA PHE A 102 -23.99 13.40 6.85
C PHE A 102 -22.47 13.31 6.60
N GLU A 103 -22.01 12.83 5.43
CA GLU A 103 -20.61 12.77 5.04
C GLU A 103 -20.14 14.00 4.25
N VAL A 104 -21.06 14.82 3.74
CA VAL A 104 -20.74 15.96 2.87
C VAL A 104 -19.71 16.89 3.52
N GLU A 105 -19.94 17.31 4.77
CA GLU A 105 -19.02 18.21 5.46
C GLU A 105 -17.64 17.58 5.66
N ARG A 106 -17.58 16.29 6.01
CA ARG A 106 -16.33 15.56 6.23
C ARG A 106 -15.53 15.45 4.94
N ILE A 107 -16.18 15.10 3.83
CA ILE A 107 -15.52 14.95 2.52
C ILE A 107 -15.07 16.32 1.99
N THR A 108 -15.90 17.35 2.09
CA THR A 108 -15.56 18.73 1.66
C THR A 108 -14.39 19.31 2.45
N ARG A 109 -14.34 19.05 3.77
CA ARG A 109 -13.28 19.57 4.63
C ARG A 109 -11.92 18.89 4.40
N ASN A 110 -11.91 17.59 4.11
CA ASN A 110 -10.70 16.79 4.04
C ASN A 110 -10.25 16.46 2.62
N GLY A 111 -11.10 16.69 1.61
CA GLY A 111 -10.81 16.43 0.20
C GLY A 111 -10.60 17.72 -0.61
N PHE A 112 -10.26 17.55 -1.88
CA PHE A 112 -10.02 18.65 -2.84
C PHE A 112 -11.11 18.78 -3.90
N ILE A 113 -12.17 17.96 -3.82
CA ILE A 113 -13.32 18.08 -4.71
C ILE A 113 -14.38 18.95 -4.03
N THR A 114 -14.85 19.98 -4.72
CA THR A 114 -15.78 20.97 -4.18
C THR A 114 -17.25 20.69 -4.50
N ASP A 115 -17.56 19.98 -5.60
CA ASP A 115 -18.93 19.54 -5.91
C ASP A 115 -19.21 18.21 -5.19
N VAL A 116 -19.74 18.29 -3.97
CA VAL A 116 -20.10 17.13 -3.13
C VAL A 116 -21.60 17.14 -2.93
N ARG A 117 -22.30 16.10 -3.42
CA ARG A 117 -23.75 15.96 -3.42
C ARG A 117 -24.21 14.89 -2.44
N GLY A 118 -25.02 15.29 -1.45
CA GLY A 118 -25.55 14.41 -0.43
C GLY A 118 -26.85 13.70 -0.85
N TRP A 119 -27.03 12.46 -0.37
CA TRP A 119 -28.29 11.72 -0.44
C TRP A 119 -28.74 11.32 0.97
N GLU A 120 -30.07 11.28 1.19
CA GLU A 120 -30.67 10.89 2.46
C GLU A 120 -30.92 9.39 2.53
N GLU A 121 -30.92 8.80 3.73
CA GLU A 121 -31.02 7.35 3.96
C GLU A 121 -32.22 6.68 3.28
N GLN A 122 -33.33 7.41 3.09
CA GLN A 122 -34.54 6.90 2.40
C GLN A 122 -34.46 7.05 0.88
N GLN A 123 -33.42 7.66 0.33
CA GLN A 123 -33.25 7.87 -1.11
C GLN A 123 -32.45 6.75 -1.75
N ASP A 124 -32.72 6.48 -3.03
CA ASP A 124 -31.82 5.65 -3.84
C ASP A 124 -30.65 6.53 -4.36
N PRO A 125 -29.41 6.31 -3.88
CA PRO A 125 -28.25 7.11 -4.28
C PRO A 125 -27.93 7.01 -5.77
N TRP A 126 -28.31 5.92 -6.42
CA TRP A 126 -28.07 5.72 -7.86
C TRP A 126 -28.86 6.68 -8.74
N LYS A 127 -29.95 7.29 -8.21
CA LYS A 127 -30.64 8.39 -8.89
C LYS A 127 -29.76 9.63 -9.00
N LEU A 128 -28.95 9.94 -7.97
CA LEU A 128 -27.97 11.03 -8.04
C LEU A 128 -26.83 10.70 -9.00
N VAL A 129 -26.36 9.44 -9.01
CA VAL A 129 -25.37 8.98 -10.00
C VAL A 129 -25.90 9.19 -11.42
N ARG A 130 -27.14 8.75 -11.69
CA ARG A 130 -27.80 8.97 -13.01
C ARG A 130 -27.85 10.45 -13.37
N ALA A 131 -28.30 11.30 -12.45
CA ALA A 131 -28.35 12.75 -12.68
C ALA A 131 -26.96 13.36 -12.91
N ALA A 132 -25.92 12.83 -12.26
CA ALA A 132 -24.55 13.28 -12.47
C ALA A 132 -23.93 12.79 -13.79
N LEU A 133 -24.39 11.66 -14.33
CA LEU A 133 -23.95 11.13 -15.63
C LEU A 133 -24.52 11.92 -16.83
N GLU A 134 -25.76 12.40 -16.72
CA GLU A 134 -26.48 13.04 -17.85
C GLU A 134 -25.73 14.21 -18.50
N PRO A 135 -25.12 15.18 -17.77
CA PRO A 135 -24.40 16.29 -18.40
C PRO A 135 -23.18 15.85 -19.21
N PHE A 136 -22.63 14.67 -18.93
CA PHE A 136 -21.39 14.18 -19.53
C PHE A 136 -21.63 13.19 -20.68
N LYS A 137 -22.88 12.82 -20.91
CA LYS A 137 -23.25 11.91 -22.00
C LYS A 137 -23.01 12.57 -23.36
N PRO A 138 -22.24 11.95 -24.25
CA PRO A 138 -22.09 12.41 -25.62
C PRO A 138 -23.42 12.44 -26.37
N LYS A 139 -23.61 13.41 -27.27
CA LYS A 139 -24.87 13.58 -28.01
C LYS A 139 -25.08 12.55 -29.11
N LEU A 140 -23.98 12.03 -29.68
CA LEU A 140 -24.01 11.24 -30.92
C LEU A 140 -23.80 9.73 -30.71
N HIS A 141 -23.33 9.31 -29.55
CA HIS A 141 -23.06 7.90 -29.21
C HIS A 141 -23.18 7.68 -27.71
N PRO A 142 -23.28 6.43 -27.23
CA PRO A 142 -23.15 6.13 -25.83
C PRO A 142 -21.81 6.63 -25.27
N GLY A 143 -21.79 7.12 -24.03
CA GLY A 143 -20.56 7.50 -23.35
C GLY A 143 -19.75 6.30 -22.94
N ASP A 144 -18.42 6.45 -22.88
CA ASP A 144 -17.49 5.45 -22.42
C ASP A 144 -16.95 5.81 -21.04
N CYS A 145 -17.24 5.00 -20.04
CA CYS A 145 -16.83 5.18 -18.65
C CYS A 145 -15.75 4.20 -18.24
N ALA A 146 -14.62 4.74 -17.77
CA ALA A 146 -13.59 3.97 -17.08
C ALA A 146 -13.98 3.77 -15.62
N VAL A 147 -14.13 2.53 -15.20
CA VAL A 147 -14.60 2.15 -13.86
C VAL A 147 -13.45 1.62 -13.00
N GLU A 148 -13.35 2.10 -11.78
CA GLU A 148 -12.42 1.61 -10.77
C GLU A 148 -12.38 0.08 -10.74
N ALA A 149 -11.17 -0.50 -10.89
CA ALA A 149 -11.00 -1.95 -10.99
C ALA A 149 -11.40 -2.71 -9.70
N THR A 150 -11.40 -2.03 -8.57
CA THR A 150 -11.77 -2.60 -7.27
C THR A 150 -13.23 -2.38 -6.89
N LEU A 151 -14.06 -1.87 -7.82
CA LEU A 151 -15.50 -1.76 -7.62
C LEU A 151 -16.09 -3.16 -7.39
N ASP A 152 -16.90 -3.32 -6.34
CA ASP A 152 -17.56 -4.58 -6.09
C ASP A 152 -18.60 -4.89 -7.18
N TYR A 153 -18.84 -6.18 -7.39
CA TYR A 153 -19.68 -6.63 -8.49
C TYR A 153 -21.15 -6.15 -8.38
N ALA A 154 -21.69 -6.06 -7.16
CA ALA A 154 -23.06 -5.58 -6.96
C ALA A 154 -23.19 -4.09 -7.34
N SER A 155 -22.24 -3.27 -6.91
CA SER A 155 -22.16 -1.86 -7.30
C SER A 155 -21.95 -1.70 -8.82
N TYR A 156 -21.15 -2.58 -9.44
CA TYR A 156 -20.98 -2.57 -10.90
C TYR A 156 -22.30 -2.85 -11.64
N LEU A 157 -23.06 -3.85 -11.21
CA LEU A 157 -24.37 -4.14 -11.81
C LEU A 157 -25.35 -2.96 -11.65
N ARG A 158 -25.36 -2.31 -10.50
CA ARG A 158 -26.15 -1.09 -10.25
C ARG A 158 -25.71 0.08 -11.13
N LEU A 159 -24.42 0.23 -11.35
CA LEU A 159 -23.86 1.26 -12.24
C LEU A 159 -24.30 1.01 -13.70
N VAL A 160 -24.23 -0.23 -14.17
CA VAL A 160 -24.68 -0.63 -15.53
C VAL A 160 -26.17 -0.34 -15.69
N ASP A 161 -27.02 -0.72 -14.76
CA ASP A 161 -28.47 -0.41 -14.78
C ASP A 161 -28.71 1.09 -14.77
N THR A 162 -27.95 1.84 -13.97
CA THR A 162 -28.07 3.30 -13.85
C THR A 162 -27.72 4.01 -15.16
N GLY A 163 -26.65 3.60 -15.83
CA GLY A 163 -26.22 4.15 -17.11
C GLY A 163 -27.11 3.73 -18.28
N GLY A 164 -27.69 2.52 -18.18
CA GLY A 164 -28.54 1.95 -19.21
C GLY A 164 -27.84 1.92 -20.59
N PRO A 165 -28.60 2.07 -21.71
CA PRO A 165 -28.03 2.01 -23.05
C PRO A 165 -27.18 3.25 -23.42
N ASN A 166 -27.14 4.25 -22.55
CA ASN A 166 -26.43 5.50 -22.82
C ASN A 166 -24.96 5.47 -22.40
N TRP A 167 -24.52 4.42 -21.67
CA TRP A 167 -23.14 4.29 -21.19
C TRP A 167 -22.60 2.89 -21.41
N ARG A 168 -21.33 2.83 -21.76
CA ARG A 168 -20.52 1.61 -21.80
C ARG A 168 -19.49 1.71 -20.68
N PHE A 169 -19.24 0.59 -20.01
CA PHE A 169 -18.36 0.54 -18.84
C PHE A 169 -17.20 -0.41 -19.09
N GLN A 170 -15.98 0.05 -18.81
CA GLN A 170 -14.76 -0.75 -18.92
C GLN A 170 -13.83 -0.45 -17.75
N THR A 171 -12.86 -1.34 -17.51
CA THR A 171 -11.93 -1.13 -16.41
C THR A 171 -11.07 0.12 -16.58
N ALA A 172 -10.86 0.85 -15.48
CA ALA A 172 -9.95 1.98 -15.42
C ALA A 172 -8.49 1.58 -15.19
N ALA A 173 -8.18 0.30 -14.94
CA ALA A 173 -6.83 -0.15 -14.58
C ALA A 173 -5.75 0.41 -15.53
N PRO A 174 -5.88 0.34 -16.87
CA PRO A 174 -4.83 0.86 -17.77
C PRO A 174 -4.63 2.39 -17.66
N VAL A 175 -5.62 3.11 -17.14
CA VAL A 175 -5.54 4.57 -16.91
C VAL A 175 -4.88 4.83 -15.56
N THR A 176 -5.44 4.27 -14.48
CA THR A 176 -5.03 4.56 -13.11
C THR A 176 -3.62 4.03 -12.80
N GLU A 177 -3.27 2.86 -13.32
CA GLU A 177 -1.92 2.29 -13.23
C GLU A 177 -0.91 3.20 -13.91
N ARG A 178 -1.18 3.67 -15.14
CA ARG A 178 -0.29 4.59 -15.85
C ARG A 178 -0.07 5.90 -15.09
N LEU A 179 -1.09 6.41 -14.41
CA LEU A 179 -0.99 7.64 -13.63
C LEU A 179 -0.16 7.47 -12.36
N ARG A 180 -0.27 6.34 -11.69
CA ARG A 180 0.36 6.08 -10.40
C ARG A 180 1.78 5.55 -10.53
N VAL A 181 2.10 4.85 -11.62
CA VAL A 181 3.45 4.29 -11.82
C VAL A 181 4.52 5.37 -11.91
N VAL A 182 4.24 6.51 -12.55
CA VAL A 182 5.15 7.66 -12.65
C VAL A 182 4.82 8.67 -11.56
N LYS A 183 5.60 8.66 -10.49
CA LYS A 183 5.43 9.52 -9.32
C LYS A 183 5.90 10.95 -9.61
N PHE A 184 5.19 11.92 -9.02
CA PHE A 184 5.68 13.29 -8.92
C PHE A 184 6.79 13.37 -7.85
N PRO A 185 7.65 14.40 -7.90
CA PRO A 185 8.67 14.61 -6.87
C PRO A 185 8.09 14.65 -5.44
N GLU A 186 6.95 15.32 -5.26
CA GLU A 186 6.27 15.44 -3.96
C GLU A 186 5.76 14.09 -3.44
N GLU A 187 5.43 13.16 -4.32
CA GLU A 187 5.03 11.79 -3.96
C GLU A 187 6.26 10.98 -3.52
N ILE A 188 7.38 11.15 -4.21
CA ILE A 188 8.66 10.51 -3.86
C ILE A 188 9.14 11.00 -2.48
N ASP A 189 8.94 12.27 -2.14
CA ASP A 189 9.28 12.81 -0.82
C ASP A 189 8.48 12.14 0.31
N GLN A 190 7.21 11.77 0.06
CA GLN A 190 6.42 11.00 1.04
C GLN A 190 6.98 9.58 1.21
N ILE A 191 7.37 8.92 0.10
CA ILE A 191 8.00 7.58 0.13
C ILE A 191 9.33 7.64 0.90
N ARG A 192 10.19 8.61 0.63
CA ARG A 192 11.45 8.80 1.38
C ARG A 192 11.22 8.93 2.88
N ARG A 193 10.22 9.73 3.25
CA ARG A 193 9.85 9.88 4.66
C ARG A 193 9.39 8.58 5.30
N ALA A 194 8.59 7.80 4.59
CA ALA A 194 8.18 6.47 5.05
C ALA A 194 9.39 5.54 5.22
N ILE A 195 10.35 5.58 4.28
CA ILE A 195 11.61 4.83 4.36
C ILE A 195 12.41 5.22 5.59
N ASP A 196 12.63 6.52 5.83
CA ASP A 196 13.38 7.02 6.99
C ASP A 196 12.80 6.51 8.31
N ILE A 197 11.46 6.54 8.44
CA ILE A 197 10.76 6.04 9.62
C ILE A 197 10.93 4.53 9.75
N THR A 198 10.77 3.79 8.67
CA THR A 198 10.87 2.32 8.65
C THR A 198 12.28 1.87 9.01
N GLU A 199 13.32 2.43 8.39
CA GLU A 199 14.70 2.09 8.69
C GLU A 199 15.09 2.42 10.14
N ALA A 200 14.72 3.60 10.64
CA ALA A 200 14.95 3.97 12.02
C ALA A 200 14.23 3.03 13.01
N SER A 201 13.02 2.56 12.66
CA SER A 201 12.25 1.63 13.47
C SER A 201 12.85 0.22 13.45
N ILE A 202 13.30 -0.27 12.30
CA ILE A 202 14.02 -1.55 12.17
C ILE A 202 15.32 -1.50 13.01
N ALA A 203 16.11 -0.43 12.89
CA ALA A 203 17.34 -0.27 13.63
C ALA A 203 17.11 -0.28 15.15
N ALA A 204 16.12 0.47 15.65
CA ALA A 204 15.73 0.49 17.06
C ALA A 204 15.23 -0.89 17.53
N THR A 205 14.48 -1.59 16.68
CA THR A 205 13.98 -2.94 16.97
C THR A 205 15.12 -3.95 17.07
N PHE A 206 16.09 -3.91 16.15
CA PHE A 206 17.28 -4.77 16.24
C PHE A 206 18.10 -4.49 17.51
N ALA A 207 18.27 -3.23 17.89
CA ALA A 207 18.97 -2.86 19.12
C ALA A 207 18.24 -3.33 20.41
N ALA A 208 16.94 -3.55 20.35
CA ALA A 208 16.10 -4.00 21.47
C ALA A 208 15.91 -5.53 21.51
N LEU A 209 16.58 -6.29 20.63
CA LEU A 209 16.51 -7.77 20.63
C LEU A 209 17.12 -8.32 21.92
N ALA A 210 16.42 -9.29 22.52
CA ALA A 210 16.88 -10.00 23.70
C ALA A 210 16.43 -11.46 23.63
N PRO A 211 17.21 -12.42 24.18
CA PRO A 211 16.79 -13.79 24.26
C PRO A 211 15.45 -13.93 25.00
N GLY A 212 14.59 -14.82 24.51
CA GLY A 212 13.27 -15.06 25.12
C GLY A 212 12.12 -14.26 24.51
N LEU A 213 12.39 -13.20 23.72
CA LEU A 213 11.35 -12.51 22.95
C LEU A 213 10.81 -13.43 21.85
N THR A 214 9.52 -13.42 21.62
CA THR A 214 8.91 -14.08 20.46
C THR A 214 8.92 -13.16 19.22
N GLU A 215 8.75 -13.75 18.03
CA GLU A 215 8.56 -13.00 16.77
C GLU A 215 7.43 -11.96 16.91
N ARG A 216 6.34 -12.34 17.59
CA ARG A 216 5.20 -11.44 17.85
C ARG A 216 5.56 -10.29 18.77
N ASP A 217 6.36 -10.53 19.83
CA ASP A 217 6.80 -9.46 20.71
C ASP A 217 7.66 -8.44 19.96
N VAL A 218 8.53 -8.92 19.07
CA VAL A 218 9.40 -8.05 18.26
C VAL A 218 8.60 -7.30 17.19
N ALA A 219 7.61 -7.94 16.56
CA ALA A 219 6.69 -7.27 15.63
C ALA A 219 5.86 -6.17 16.33
N GLY A 220 5.45 -6.41 17.58
CA GLY A 220 4.79 -5.40 18.41
C GLY A 220 5.70 -4.19 18.68
N LYS A 221 6.96 -4.44 19.08
CA LYS A 221 7.96 -3.38 19.28
C LYS A 221 8.21 -2.57 18.01
N LEU A 222 8.33 -3.22 16.86
CA LEU A 222 8.50 -2.57 15.56
C LEU A 222 7.33 -1.61 15.26
N SER A 223 6.09 -2.07 15.46
CA SER A 223 4.90 -1.22 15.27
C SER A 223 4.85 -0.04 16.25
N ASP A 224 5.29 -0.24 17.49
CA ASP A 224 5.37 0.84 18.50
C ASP A 224 6.44 1.88 18.13
N GLU A 225 7.59 1.43 17.61
CA GLU A 225 8.66 2.31 17.11
C GLU A 225 8.18 3.18 15.93
N MET A 226 7.46 2.61 14.97
CA MET A 226 6.86 3.36 13.85
C MET A 226 5.83 4.37 14.36
N ARG A 227 4.96 3.96 15.29
CA ARG A 227 3.95 4.83 15.88
C ARG A 227 4.57 5.98 16.66
N SER A 228 5.66 5.75 17.40
CA SER A 228 6.39 6.78 18.13
C SER A 228 6.98 7.85 17.20
N ARG A 229 7.26 7.48 15.94
CA ARG A 229 7.74 8.38 14.88
C ARG A 229 6.62 8.98 14.03
N GLY A 230 5.36 8.77 14.42
CA GLY A 230 4.19 9.41 13.80
C GLY A 230 3.62 8.67 12.58
N ALA A 231 4.05 7.44 12.28
CA ALA A 231 3.52 6.65 11.17
C ALA A 231 2.80 5.37 11.66
N GLY A 232 1.76 4.98 10.94
CA GLY A 232 1.15 3.66 11.08
C GLY A 232 1.91 2.65 10.23
N GLY A 233 2.29 1.53 10.82
CA GLY A 233 3.04 0.50 10.11
C GLY A 233 3.33 -0.72 10.97
N GLY A 234 4.11 -1.63 10.41
CA GLY A 234 4.51 -2.86 11.06
C GLY A 234 5.29 -3.75 10.08
N GLY A 235 5.39 -5.01 10.39
CA GLY A 235 6.10 -5.93 9.50
C GLY A 235 6.08 -7.37 9.97
N LEU A 236 6.61 -8.21 9.09
CA LEU A 236 6.92 -9.60 9.32
C LEU A 236 8.23 -9.70 10.07
N VAL A 237 8.23 -10.44 11.19
CA VAL A 237 9.43 -10.74 11.96
C VAL A 237 9.58 -12.26 12.03
N GLN A 238 10.76 -12.77 11.68
CA GLN A 238 11.01 -14.20 11.60
C GLN A 238 12.39 -14.56 12.14
N PHE A 239 12.48 -15.68 12.89
CA PHE A 239 13.71 -16.17 13.50
C PHE A 239 14.11 -17.55 12.97
N GLY A 240 15.37 -17.70 12.57
CA GLY A 240 15.92 -18.99 12.15
C GLY A 240 15.09 -19.66 11.06
N PRO A 241 14.59 -20.90 11.27
CA PRO A 241 13.84 -21.63 10.25
C PRO A 241 12.57 -20.95 9.74
N SER A 242 11.90 -20.11 10.54
CA SER A 242 10.70 -19.38 10.09
C SER A 242 11.05 -18.35 9.00
N SER A 243 12.26 -17.79 8.99
CA SER A 243 12.70 -16.86 7.95
C SER A 243 12.80 -17.49 6.55
N ALA A 244 12.78 -18.83 6.46
CA ALA A 244 12.71 -19.55 5.19
C ALA A 244 11.30 -19.60 4.57
N LEU A 245 10.30 -18.94 5.18
CA LEU A 245 8.94 -18.83 4.67
C LEU A 245 8.68 -17.38 4.22
N PRO A 246 8.76 -17.06 2.93
CA PRO A 246 8.73 -15.67 2.42
C PRO A 246 7.55 -14.82 2.93
N HIS A 247 6.37 -15.43 3.09
CA HIS A 247 5.14 -14.78 3.56
C HIS A 247 4.59 -15.35 4.86
N GLY A 248 5.44 -16.09 5.61
CA GLY A 248 5.04 -16.57 6.93
C GLY A 248 4.78 -15.43 7.90
N GLY A 249 3.65 -15.45 8.60
CA GLY A 249 3.33 -14.43 9.61
C GLY A 249 4.18 -14.55 10.86
N PRO A 250 4.22 -13.51 11.73
CA PRO A 250 4.92 -13.59 13.01
C PRO A 250 4.33 -14.72 13.85
N GLY A 251 5.18 -15.69 14.16
CA GLY A 251 4.83 -16.88 14.92
C GLY A 251 5.15 -16.74 16.40
N GLY A 252 5.20 -17.89 17.06
CA GLY A 252 5.60 -18.00 18.47
C GLY A 252 7.06 -18.40 18.66
N THR A 253 7.90 -18.41 17.61
CA THR A 253 9.31 -18.76 17.74
C THR A 253 9.99 -17.80 18.70
N THR A 254 10.71 -18.38 19.67
CA THR A 254 11.43 -17.61 20.68
C THR A 254 12.85 -17.34 20.20
N LEU A 255 13.31 -16.11 20.34
CA LEU A 255 14.64 -15.67 19.96
C LEU A 255 15.70 -16.36 20.84
N ALA A 256 16.61 -17.06 20.21
CA ALA A 256 17.81 -17.62 20.81
C ALA A 256 19.05 -17.00 20.17
N LYS A 257 20.22 -17.08 20.83
CA LYS A 257 21.48 -16.66 20.20
C LYS A 257 21.84 -17.56 19.02
N GLU A 258 22.75 -17.08 18.18
CA GLU A 258 23.29 -17.80 17.01
C GLU A 258 22.20 -18.17 15.99
N THR A 259 21.32 -17.18 15.69
CA THR A 259 20.22 -17.37 14.75
C THR A 259 20.06 -16.19 13.80
N VAL A 260 19.39 -16.44 12.67
CA VAL A 260 18.99 -15.39 11.71
C VAL A 260 17.76 -14.66 12.25
N VAL A 261 17.74 -13.35 12.11
CA VAL A 261 16.56 -12.50 12.29
C VAL A 261 16.31 -11.77 11.00
N LEU A 262 15.13 -11.97 10.44
CA LEU A 262 14.63 -11.27 9.27
C LEU A 262 13.47 -10.38 9.71
N ILE A 263 13.53 -9.09 9.35
CA ILE A 263 12.44 -8.13 9.50
C ILE A 263 12.14 -7.57 8.12
N ASP A 264 10.90 -7.69 7.69
CA ASP A 264 10.33 -7.13 6.48
C ASP A 264 9.20 -6.19 6.89
N ALA A 265 9.36 -4.90 6.63
CA ALA A 265 8.56 -3.88 7.27
C ALA A 265 8.33 -2.65 6.41
N GLY A 266 7.16 -2.05 6.61
CA GLY A 266 6.79 -0.78 5.99
C GLY A 266 5.86 0.06 6.85
N CYS A 267 5.80 1.34 6.54
CA CYS A 267 4.85 2.27 7.13
C CYS A 267 4.26 3.21 6.07
N GLU A 268 3.15 3.87 6.41
CA GLU A 268 2.49 4.83 5.53
C GLU A 268 2.71 6.26 6.02
N VAL A 269 3.13 7.15 5.11
CA VAL A 269 3.18 8.61 5.32
C VAL A 269 2.34 9.29 4.24
N ASN A 270 1.30 10.01 4.65
CA ASN A 270 0.38 10.74 3.75
C ASN A 270 -0.19 9.89 2.59
N GLY A 271 -0.35 8.58 2.81
CA GLY A 271 -0.87 7.64 1.82
C GLY A 271 0.19 6.94 0.98
N TYR A 272 1.47 7.16 1.24
CA TYR A 272 2.59 6.50 0.55
C TYR A 272 3.31 5.55 1.47
N ASN A 273 3.65 4.39 0.94
CA ASN A 273 4.28 3.30 1.66
C ASN A 273 5.79 3.26 1.42
N SER A 274 6.49 2.66 2.36
CA SER A 274 7.83 2.09 2.23
C SER A 274 7.77 0.59 2.36
N ASP A 275 8.79 -0.12 1.83
CA ASP A 275 8.92 -1.56 1.95
C ASP A 275 10.39 -1.96 2.06
N ILE A 276 10.81 -2.37 3.25
CA ILE A 276 12.21 -2.58 3.59
C ILE A 276 12.41 -3.90 4.31
N THR A 277 13.18 -4.80 3.73
CA THR A 277 13.63 -6.01 4.43
C THR A 277 15.08 -5.93 4.84
N ARG A 278 15.34 -6.26 6.10
CA ARG A 278 16.70 -6.41 6.65
C ARG A 278 16.84 -7.78 7.33
N THR A 279 17.93 -8.45 7.01
CA THR A 279 18.30 -9.72 7.65
C THR A 279 19.61 -9.57 8.39
N ILE A 280 19.65 -10.00 9.65
CA ILE A 280 20.86 -10.00 10.48
C ILE A 280 21.11 -11.37 11.08
N TRP A 281 22.33 -11.57 11.57
CA TRP A 281 22.67 -12.65 12.49
C TRP A 281 22.60 -12.13 13.93
N TYR A 282 21.80 -12.77 14.76
CA TYR A 282 21.70 -12.45 16.18
C TYR A 282 22.59 -13.39 16.99
N GLY A 283 23.81 -12.93 17.32
CA GLY A 283 24.81 -13.70 18.02
C GLY A 283 26.22 -13.15 17.79
N ASP A 284 27.21 -13.83 18.35
CA ASP A 284 28.60 -13.34 18.37
C ASP A 284 29.34 -13.65 17.06
N ALA A 285 29.00 -14.76 16.39
CA ALA A 285 29.71 -15.20 15.19
C ALA A 285 28.76 -15.73 14.09
N PRO A 286 28.47 -14.92 13.04
CA PRO A 286 27.69 -15.39 11.91
C PRO A 286 28.29 -16.63 11.27
N SER A 287 27.45 -17.66 11.01
CA SER A 287 27.91 -18.89 10.37
C SER A 287 28.45 -18.63 8.96
N ALA A 288 29.39 -19.46 8.51
CA ALA A 288 29.97 -19.35 7.17
C ALA A 288 28.88 -19.46 6.07
N GLU A 289 27.88 -20.33 6.28
CA GLU A 289 26.75 -20.49 5.35
C GLU A 289 25.90 -19.22 5.29
N PHE A 290 25.57 -18.61 6.45
CA PHE A 290 24.83 -17.36 6.49
C PHE A 290 25.57 -16.23 5.75
N LYS A 291 26.86 -16.02 6.02
CA LYS A 291 27.67 -15.01 5.32
C LYS A 291 27.67 -15.23 3.81
N LYS A 292 27.85 -16.49 3.37
CA LYS A 292 27.83 -16.85 1.95
C LYS A 292 26.49 -16.49 1.32
N VAL A 293 25.36 -16.89 1.92
CA VAL A 293 24.02 -16.64 1.40
C VAL A 293 23.69 -15.15 1.43
N PHE A 294 24.01 -14.45 2.51
CA PHE A 294 23.80 -13.02 2.64
C PHE A 294 24.53 -12.22 1.54
N ASN A 295 25.83 -12.53 1.34
CA ASN A 295 26.62 -11.86 0.31
C ASN A 295 26.10 -12.19 -1.09
N LEU A 296 25.62 -13.40 -1.34
CA LEU A 296 25.02 -13.78 -2.62
C LEU A 296 23.73 -13.01 -2.91
N VAL A 297 22.86 -12.89 -1.92
CA VAL A 297 21.62 -12.08 -2.03
C VAL A 297 21.94 -10.60 -2.27
N HIS A 298 22.95 -10.06 -1.55
CA HIS A 298 23.40 -8.69 -1.75
C HIS A 298 23.99 -8.49 -3.17
N ASP A 299 24.73 -9.46 -3.71
CA ASP A 299 25.26 -9.40 -5.08
C ASP A 299 24.14 -9.48 -6.14
N ALA A 300 23.13 -10.32 -5.90
CA ALA A 300 21.96 -10.41 -6.76
C ALA A 300 21.21 -9.08 -6.83
N GLN A 301 21.00 -8.43 -5.68
CA GLN A 301 20.39 -7.10 -5.62
C GLN A 301 21.25 -6.06 -6.38
N THR A 302 22.57 -6.10 -6.19
CA THR A 302 23.49 -5.21 -6.89
C THR A 302 23.42 -5.39 -8.40
N ALA A 303 23.44 -6.64 -8.88
CA ALA A 303 23.34 -6.94 -10.32
C ALA A 303 22.06 -6.41 -10.95
N ALA A 304 20.93 -6.54 -10.25
CA ALA A 304 19.65 -5.98 -10.70
C ALA A 304 19.69 -4.45 -10.74
N MET A 305 20.17 -3.79 -9.68
CA MET A 305 20.25 -2.32 -9.59
C MET A 305 21.14 -1.72 -10.69
N GLN A 306 22.22 -2.39 -11.08
CA GLN A 306 23.11 -1.94 -12.15
C GLN A 306 22.44 -1.87 -13.53
N LEU A 307 21.36 -2.61 -13.75
CA LEU A 307 20.56 -2.58 -14.96
C LEU A 307 19.49 -1.47 -14.97
N GLY A 308 19.28 -0.75 -13.88
CA GLY A 308 18.20 0.23 -13.74
C GLY A 308 18.32 1.45 -14.67
N LYS A 309 18.41 1.22 -15.99
CA LYS A 309 18.53 2.27 -17.01
C LYS A 309 17.17 2.55 -17.65
N PRO A 310 16.69 3.82 -17.61
CA PRO A 310 15.40 4.17 -18.21
C PRO A 310 15.42 4.00 -19.74
N PHE A 311 14.25 3.80 -20.31
CA PHE A 311 13.97 3.71 -21.74
C PHE A 311 14.68 2.58 -22.51
N THR A 312 15.45 1.73 -21.82
CA THR A 312 16.24 0.65 -22.46
C THR A 312 16.07 -0.71 -21.80
N VAL A 313 15.78 -0.75 -20.50
CA VAL A 313 15.68 -1.99 -19.71
C VAL A 313 14.24 -2.31 -19.39
N HIS A 314 13.85 -3.57 -19.60
CA HIS A 314 12.53 -4.09 -19.25
C HIS A 314 12.53 -4.65 -17.82
N CYS A 315 11.39 -4.64 -17.18
CA CYS A 315 11.22 -5.16 -15.81
C CYS A 315 11.72 -6.59 -15.65
N GLN A 316 11.47 -7.48 -16.64
CA GLN A 316 11.95 -8.87 -16.63
C GLN A 316 13.47 -8.99 -16.64
N GLU A 317 14.19 -8.03 -17.22
CA GLU A 317 15.65 -8.09 -17.31
C GLU A 317 16.30 -7.86 -15.94
N MET A 318 15.68 -7.02 -15.11
CA MET A 318 16.12 -6.85 -13.72
C MET A 318 15.94 -8.14 -12.91
N ASP A 319 14.78 -8.83 -13.04
CA ASP A 319 14.55 -10.14 -12.39
C ASP A 319 15.57 -11.17 -12.86
N ARG A 320 15.79 -11.26 -14.17
CA ARG A 320 16.78 -12.18 -14.75
C ARG A 320 18.20 -11.96 -14.21
N ALA A 321 18.59 -10.68 -14.05
CA ALA A 321 19.94 -10.35 -13.55
C ALA A 321 20.12 -10.79 -12.08
N GLY A 322 19.19 -10.45 -11.20
CA GLY A 322 19.25 -10.87 -9.80
C GLY A 322 19.17 -12.40 -9.65
N ARG A 323 18.23 -13.02 -10.35
CA ARG A 323 17.99 -14.46 -10.35
C ARG A 323 19.21 -15.26 -10.86
N LYS A 324 19.87 -14.74 -11.90
CA LYS A 324 21.07 -15.36 -12.45
C LYS A 324 22.21 -15.46 -11.41
N VAL A 325 22.46 -14.41 -10.65
CA VAL A 325 23.49 -14.43 -9.59
C VAL A 325 23.20 -15.49 -8.55
N ILE A 326 21.96 -15.60 -8.09
CA ILE A 326 21.55 -16.62 -7.10
C ILE A 326 21.67 -18.04 -7.70
N ALA A 327 21.30 -18.23 -8.97
CA ALA A 327 21.39 -19.51 -9.66
C ALA A 327 22.84 -19.95 -9.86
N ASP A 328 23.71 -19.06 -10.33
CA ASP A 328 25.14 -19.32 -10.51
C ASP A 328 25.83 -19.64 -9.18
N GLY A 329 25.36 -19.06 -8.07
CA GLY A 329 25.80 -19.38 -6.70
C GLY A 329 25.34 -20.74 -6.18
N GLY A 330 24.50 -21.47 -6.94
CA GLY A 330 23.95 -22.79 -6.58
C GLY A 330 22.69 -22.75 -5.71
N TYR A 331 22.04 -21.60 -5.59
CA TYR A 331 20.84 -21.41 -4.76
C TYR A 331 19.57 -21.07 -5.56
N GLY A 332 19.56 -21.22 -6.89
CA GLY A 332 18.45 -20.83 -7.76
C GLY A 332 17.09 -21.43 -7.36
N GLN A 333 17.05 -22.68 -6.89
CA GLN A 333 15.82 -23.34 -6.43
C GLN A 333 15.21 -22.72 -5.17
N TYR A 334 15.95 -21.89 -4.45
CA TYR A 334 15.54 -21.26 -3.19
C TYR A 334 15.11 -19.79 -3.38
N PHE A 335 15.17 -19.25 -4.61
CA PHE A 335 14.62 -17.94 -4.93
C PHE A 335 13.26 -18.12 -5.62
N THR A 336 12.19 -18.07 -4.86
CA THR A 336 10.86 -18.60 -5.25
C THR A 336 9.84 -17.54 -5.64
N HIS A 337 10.14 -16.25 -5.46
CA HIS A 337 9.26 -15.15 -5.82
C HIS A 337 9.87 -14.22 -6.88
N ARG A 338 9.13 -13.23 -7.35
CA ARG A 338 9.61 -12.16 -8.24
C ARG A 338 10.69 -11.32 -7.57
N LEU A 339 11.50 -10.63 -8.36
CA LEU A 339 12.57 -9.76 -7.84
C LEU A 339 12.05 -8.56 -7.05
N GLY A 340 10.85 -8.05 -7.39
CA GLY A 340 10.26 -6.88 -6.74
C GLY A 340 8.97 -6.43 -7.41
N HIS A 341 8.45 -5.32 -6.94
CA HIS A 341 7.17 -4.74 -7.38
C HIS A 341 7.20 -3.22 -7.33
N GLY A 342 6.25 -2.58 -7.99
CA GLY A 342 6.00 -1.15 -7.84
C GLY A 342 5.55 -0.83 -6.41
N LEU A 343 5.91 0.34 -5.96
CA LEU A 343 5.60 0.86 -4.64
C LEU A 343 5.03 2.27 -4.75
N GLY A 344 4.06 2.58 -3.91
CA GLY A 344 3.45 3.91 -3.88
C GLY A 344 2.35 4.01 -2.84
N MET A 345 1.14 4.35 -3.27
CA MET A 345 -0.02 4.41 -2.38
C MET A 345 -0.54 3.01 -2.00
N ASP A 346 -0.32 2.00 -2.83
CA ASP A 346 -0.42 0.60 -2.42
C ASP A 346 0.98 0.05 -2.16
N GLY A 347 1.13 -0.85 -1.17
CA GLY A 347 2.40 -1.52 -0.90
C GLY A 347 2.87 -2.32 -2.12
N HIS A 348 1.94 -2.97 -2.82
CA HIS A 348 2.22 -3.65 -4.08
C HIS A 348 1.42 -3.02 -5.21
N GLU A 349 2.09 -2.42 -6.18
CA GLU A 349 1.49 -1.90 -7.41
C GLU A 349 2.35 -2.23 -8.64
N VAL A 350 1.85 -1.94 -9.83
CA VAL A 350 2.66 -2.09 -11.05
C VAL A 350 3.83 -1.08 -11.09
N PRO A 351 4.94 -1.43 -11.78
CA PRO A 351 5.20 -2.67 -12.50
C PRO A 351 5.75 -3.76 -11.58
N TYR A 352 5.57 -5.01 -11.97
CA TYR A 352 6.22 -6.14 -11.30
C TYR A 352 7.55 -6.50 -11.98
N LEU A 353 8.62 -6.63 -11.21
CA LEU A 353 9.92 -7.08 -11.70
C LEU A 353 9.92 -8.61 -11.73
N VAL A 354 9.43 -9.18 -12.82
CA VAL A 354 9.20 -10.63 -12.97
C VAL A 354 9.38 -11.05 -14.42
N GLU A 355 9.75 -12.31 -14.64
CA GLU A 355 9.85 -12.91 -15.97
C GLU A 355 8.54 -12.72 -16.76
N GLY A 356 8.65 -12.35 -18.03
CA GLY A 356 7.52 -12.08 -18.93
C GLY A 356 6.97 -10.64 -18.86
N ASN A 357 7.43 -9.79 -17.92
CA ASN A 357 7.03 -8.39 -17.92
C ASN A 357 7.96 -7.54 -18.80
N GLU A 358 7.43 -7.14 -19.96
CA GLU A 358 8.13 -6.35 -20.96
C GLU A 358 7.94 -4.82 -20.78
N VAL A 359 7.39 -4.37 -19.66
CA VAL A 359 7.31 -2.94 -19.36
C VAL A 359 8.71 -2.36 -19.26
N VAL A 360 8.98 -1.32 -20.05
CA VAL A 360 10.25 -0.60 -20.04
C VAL A 360 10.29 0.33 -18.82
N LEU A 361 11.41 0.39 -18.13
CA LEU A 361 11.61 1.31 -17.02
C LEU A 361 11.54 2.77 -17.50
N GLU A 362 10.85 3.60 -16.74
CA GLU A 362 10.72 5.03 -17.03
C GLU A 362 11.07 5.86 -15.77
N PRO A 363 11.60 7.09 -15.95
CA PRO A 363 11.81 8.00 -14.84
C PRO A 363 10.53 8.24 -14.03
N GLY A 364 10.66 8.25 -12.71
CA GLY A 364 9.55 8.38 -11.77
C GLY A 364 8.92 7.05 -11.34
N PHE A 365 9.33 5.90 -11.91
CA PHE A 365 8.98 4.60 -11.34
C PHE A 365 9.67 4.44 -9.98
N VAL A 366 8.93 3.96 -9.00
CA VAL A 366 9.46 3.51 -7.71
C VAL A 366 9.12 2.05 -7.56
N VAL A 367 10.13 1.22 -7.28
CA VAL A 367 10.00 -0.23 -7.18
C VAL A 367 10.86 -0.76 -6.03
N THR A 368 10.50 -1.92 -5.48
CA THR A 368 11.35 -2.69 -4.57
C THR A 368 12.34 -3.54 -5.37
N ILE A 369 13.51 -3.80 -4.79
CA ILE A 369 14.46 -4.82 -5.28
C ILE A 369 14.81 -5.72 -4.10
N GLU A 370 14.21 -6.91 -4.07
CA GLU A 370 14.13 -7.78 -2.89
C GLU A 370 14.52 -9.25 -3.14
N PRO A 371 15.68 -9.54 -3.75
CA PRO A 371 16.08 -10.92 -3.93
C PRO A 371 16.18 -11.66 -2.58
N GLY A 372 15.83 -12.94 -2.58
CA GLY A 372 15.88 -13.76 -1.38
C GLY A 372 16.28 -15.20 -1.65
N VAL A 373 16.82 -15.86 -0.64
CA VAL A 373 17.16 -17.28 -0.62
C VAL A 373 16.53 -17.91 0.62
N TYR A 374 15.67 -18.90 0.43
CA TYR A 374 14.84 -19.48 1.49
C TYR A 374 15.07 -20.99 1.58
N GLN A 375 15.90 -21.43 2.54
CA GLN A 375 16.23 -22.83 2.75
C GLN A 375 15.31 -23.42 3.83
N VAL A 376 14.18 -23.99 3.42
CA VAL A 376 13.19 -24.56 4.34
C VAL A 376 13.85 -25.48 5.38
N GLY A 377 13.53 -25.26 6.65
CA GLY A 377 14.10 -25.99 7.79
C GLY A 377 15.46 -25.48 8.27
N LYS A 378 16.05 -24.48 7.57
CA LYS A 378 17.31 -23.85 7.98
C LYS A 378 17.08 -22.36 8.29
N PHE A 379 17.15 -21.52 7.28
CA PHE A 379 16.91 -20.07 7.37
C PHE A 379 16.65 -19.45 5.99
N GLY A 380 16.12 -18.24 5.98
CA GLY A 380 16.03 -17.40 4.80
C GLY A 380 16.80 -16.08 4.97
N VAL A 381 17.20 -15.53 3.86
CA VAL A 381 17.78 -14.18 3.74
C VAL A 381 17.05 -13.43 2.65
N ARG A 382 16.51 -12.24 2.96
CA ARG A 382 16.05 -11.23 2.00
C ARG A 382 16.71 -9.90 2.34
N ILE A 383 17.14 -9.18 1.32
CA ILE A 383 17.58 -7.79 1.41
C ILE A 383 16.74 -7.01 0.42
N GLU A 384 16.02 -6.04 0.91
CA GLU A 384 15.08 -5.25 0.13
C GLU A 384 15.30 -3.77 0.31
N ASP A 385 15.35 -3.08 -0.80
CA ASP A 385 15.49 -1.64 -0.85
C ASP A 385 14.50 -1.05 -1.85
N ASP A 386 13.92 0.11 -1.47
CA ASP A 386 13.12 0.93 -2.36
C ASP A 386 14.04 1.75 -3.27
N VAL A 387 13.77 1.71 -4.56
CA VAL A 387 14.54 2.43 -5.55
C VAL A 387 13.65 3.24 -6.47
N ARG A 388 14.14 4.37 -6.97
CA ARG A 388 13.48 5.09 -8.06
C ARG A 388 14.30 5.05 -9.34
N ILE A 389 13.62 5.04 -10.46
CA ILE A 389 14.22 5.24 -11.77
C ILE A 389 14.31 6.77 -12.00
N THR A 390 15.52 7.24 -12.33
CA THR A 390 15.83 8.64 -12.67
C THR A 390 16.05 8.79 -14.17
N ASP A 391 16.27 9.98 -14.66
CA ASP A 391 16.59 10.22 -16.08
C ASP A 391 17.92 9.56 -16.49
N ASP A 392 18.87 9.42 -15.56
CA ASP A 392 20.22 8.93 -15.81
C ASP A 392 20.45 7.47 -15.35
N GLY A 393 19.49 6.86 -14.62
CA GLY A 393 19.67 5.51 -14.07
C GLY A 393 18.75 5.21 -12.92
N LEU A 394 19.32 4.62 -11.85
CA LEU A 394 18.58 4.19 -10.66
C LEU A 394 19.16 4.87 -9.41
N GLU A 395 18.30 5.39 -8.56
CA GLU A 395 18.63 5.90 -7.23
C GLU A 395 18.06 4.98 -6.17
N VAL A 396 18.89 4.54 -5.24
CA VAL A 396 18.47 3.81 -4.05
C VAL A 396 17.96 4.82 -3.01
N LEU A 397 16.73 4.64 -2.55
CA LEU A 397 16.07 5.56 -1.60
C LEU A 397 16.37 5.21 -0.13
N SER A 398 16.79 3.99 0.15
CA SER A 398 17.07 3.42 1.46
C SER A 398 18.58 3.17 1.68
N HIS A 399 18.99 2.82 2.90
CA HIS A 399 20.38 2.53 3.24
C HIS A 399 20.67 1.05 3.16
N ARG A 400 21.39 0.63 2.13
CA ARG A 400 21.75 -0.77 1.91
C ARG A 400 22.69 -1.30 3.01
N PRO A 401 22.50 -2.53 3.50
CA PRO A 401 23.44 -3.14 4.43
C PRO A 401 24.78 -3.43 3.76
N ALA A 402 25.87 -3.42 4.55
CA ALA A 402 27.16 -3.85 4.07
C ALA A 402 27.26 -5.39 3.99
N LYS A 403 28.14 -5.91 3.13
CA LYS A 403 28.51 -7.33 3.11
C LYS A 403 29.29 -7.74 4.34
N PHE A 404 29.31 -9.06 4.58
CA PHE A 404 30.19 -9.68 5.57
C PHE A 404 31.61 -9.88 5.03
#